data_b3c01ef417f0f23727f1a013637f6e66
#
_entry.id   b3c01ef417f0f23727f1a013637f6e66
#
_cell.length_a   1.000
_cell.length_b   1.000
_cell.length_c   1.000
_cell.angle_alpha   90.00
_cell.angle_beta   90.00
_cell.angle_gamma   90.00
#
_symmetry.space_group_name_H-M   'P 1'
#
loop_
_entity.id
_entity.type
_entity.pdbx_description
1 polymer ?
#
loop_
_entity_poly.entity_id
_entity_poly.type
_entity_poly.pdbx_seq_one_letter_code
_entity_poly.pdbx_strand_id
1 'polypeptide(L)'
;MGKPTDIRIVKAGISFEPVLFRTPLKFGGRVQKESKLINVDVTVETRSKKHAVGFGSMPLGNIWAWPGANGVTPEQAEAAMVDYAQRVVGLTEGFQDFGHPMELMFTLSAEYEHLAKLVREKHKLPEPVPEL
;
A
#
# COMPACT_ATOMS: atom_id res chain seq x y z
N MET A 1 16.54 20.63 -14.53
CA MET A 1 17.61 20.60 -13.50
C MET A 1 17.04 20.11 -12.18
N GLY A 2 17.69 19.14 -11.57
CA GLY A 2 17.23 18.59 -10.30
C GLY A 2 17.54 19.50 -9.12
N LYS A 3 16.70 19.41 -8.09
CA LYS A 3 16.91 20.15 -6.83
C LYS A 3 17.83 19.36 -5.89
N PRO A 4 18.54 20.01 -4.98
CA PRO A 4 19.36 19.30 -3.97
C PRO A 4 18.53 18.39 -3.07
N THR A 5 17.24 18.68 -2.92
CA THR A 5 16.28 17.90 -2.14
C THR A 5 15.68 16.71 -2.88
N ASP A 6 15.97 16.56 -4.17
CA ASP A 6 15.49 15.42 -4.95
C ASP A 6 16.11 14.13 -4.43
N ILE A 7 15.30 13.09 -4.41
CA ILE A 7 15.67 11.75 -3.99
C ILE A 7 15.45 10.74 -5.11
N ARG A 8 16.14 9.64 -5.01
CA ARG A 8 15.87 8.41 -5.76
C ARG A 8 15.56 7.29 -4.80
N ILE A 9 14.61 6.43 -5.13
CA ILE A 9 14.29 5.25 -4.33
C ILE A 9 15.32 4.18 -4.63
N VAL A 10 15.97 3.69 -3.58
CA VAL A 10 17.00 2.62 -3.67
C VAL A 10 16.39 1.27 -3.33
N LYS A 11 15.53 1.25 -2.30
CA LYS A 11 14.90 0.03 -1.82
C LYS A 11 13.56 0.38 -1.18
N ALA A 12 12.58 -0.48 -1.35
CA ALA A 12 11.31 -0.43 -0.63
C ALA A 12 10.97 -1.82 -0.10
N GLY A 13 10.60 -1.90 1.17
CA GLY A 13 10.20 -3.14 1.83
C GLY A 13 8.81 -3.01 2.42
N ILE A 14 8.09 -4.13 2.49
CA ILE A 14 6.77 -4.20 3.10
C ILE A 14 6.70 -5.44 3.98
N SER A 15 6.06 -5.27 5.14
CA SER A 15 5.71 -6.37 6.03
C SER A 15 4.33 -6.16 6.62
N PHE A 16 3.73 -7.24 7.09
CA PHE A 16 2.40 -7.22 7.68
C PHE A 16 2.47 -7.79 9.08
N GLU A 17 1.77 -7.16 10.01
CA GLU A 17 1.75 -7.56 11.41
C GLU A 17 0.31 -7.66 11.90
N PRO A 18 -0.15 -8.84 12.37
CA PRO A 18 -1.46 -8.97 12.99
C PRO A 18 -1.44 -8.35 14.38
N VAL A 19 -2.45 -7.56 14.69
CA VAL A 19 -2.66 -6.94 16.01
C VAL A 19 -4.02 -7.34 16.53
N LEU A 20 -4.06 -8.03 17.67
CA LEU A 20 -5.30 -8.37 18.34
C LEU A 20 -5.76 -7.17 19.18
N PHE A 21 -7.05 -6.87 19.09
CA PHE A 21 -7.64 -5.82 19.91
C PHE A 21 -7.85 -6.32 21.33
N ARG A 22 -7.60 -5.47 22.30
CA ARG A 22 -7.90 -5.73 23.70
C ARG A 22 -9.41 -5.91 23.92
N THR A 23 -10.20 -5.15 23.18
CA THR A 23 -11.67 -5.20 23.21
C THR A 23 -12.18 -5.23 21.77
N PRO A 24 -13.10 -6.14 21.42
CA PRO A 24 -13.71 -6.16 20.09
C PRO A 24 -14.38 -4.83 19.75
N LEU A 25 -14.18 -4.39 18.51
CA LEU A 25 -14.76 -3.17 17.98
C LEU A 25 -15.95 -3.51 17.08
N LYS A 26 -17.11 -2.92 17.37
CA LYS A 26 -18.29 -3.02 16.52
C LYS A 26 -18.34 -1.85 15.54
N PHE A 27 -18.34 -2.18 14.26
CA PHE A 27 -18.37 -1.17 13.20
C PHE A 27 -19.15 -1.68 11.99
N GLY A 28 -20.08 -0.87 11.47
CA GLY A 28 -20.83 -1.20 10.27
C GLY A 28 -21.55 -2.55 10.30
N GLY A 29 -22.09 -2.95 11.47
CA GLY A 29 -22.74 -4.25 11.64
C GLY A 29 -21.76 -5.43 11.77
N ARG A 30 -20.46 -5.18 11.83
CA ARG A 30 -19.41 -6.18 11.97
C ARG A 30 -18.68 -6.05 13.30
N VAL A 31 -18.15 -7.17 13.78
CA VAL A 31 -17.29 -7.21 14.97
C VAL A 31 -15.87 -7.44 14.51
N GLN A 32 -14.99 -6.46 14.75
CA GLN A 32 -13.58 -6.53 14.45
C GLN A 32 -12.81 -6.87 15.73
N LYS A 33 -12.07 -7.96 15.71
CA LYS A 33 -11.26 -8.44 16.84
C LYS A 33 -9.77 -8.22 16.64
N GLU A 34 -9.37 -8.03 15.40
CA GLU A 34 -7.97 -7.86 15.00
C GLU A 34 -7.85 -6.91 13.83
N SER A 35 -6.67 -6.39 13.62
CA SER A 35 -6.29 -5.63 12.44
C SER A 35 -4.93 -6.10 11.95
N LYS A 36 -4.68 -5.94 10.67
CA LYS A 36 -3.38 -6.19 10.08
C LYS A 36 -2.70 -4.85 9.82
N LEU A 37 -1.54 -4.62 10.42
CA LEU A 37 -0.72 -3.44 10.13
C LEU A 37 0.08 -3.68 8.85
N ILE A 38 0.14 -2.66 8.02
CA ILE A 38 1.07 -2.57 6.90
C ILE A 38 2.26 -1.74 7.37
N ASN A 39 3.44 -2.31 7.33
CA ASN A 39 4.69 -1.63 7.65
C ASN A 39 5.51 -1.50 6.37
N VAL A 40 5.89 -0.28 6.02
CA VAL A 40 6.69 0.01 4.82
C VAL A 40 7.94 0.78 5.23
N ASP A 41 9.09 0.34 4.75
CA ASP A 41 10.34 1.06 4.83
C ASP A 41 10.83 1.41 3.42
N VAL A 42 11.35 2.61 3.27
CA VAL A 42 11.90 3.08 2.00
C VAL A 42 13.27 3.67 2.23
N THR A 43 14.26 3.12 1.55
CA THR A 43 15.61 3.69 1.51
C THR A 43 15.73 4.59 0.28
N VAL A 44 16.14 5.82 0.51
CA VAL A 44 16.33 6.82 -0.54
C VAL A 44 17.77 7.30 -0.59
N GLU A 45 18.17 7.77 -1.77
CA GLU A 45 19.48 8.37 -2.01
C GLU A 45 19.28 9.78 -2.57
N THR A 46 20.03 10.75 -2.04
CA THR A 46 20.09 12.10 -2.59
C THR A 46 21.07 12.17 -3.76
N ARG A 47 21.03 13.27 -4.54
CA ARG A 47 22.02 13.51 -5.60
C ARG A 47 23.46 13.57 -5.10
N SER A 48 23.68 13.92 -3.83
CA SER A 48 24.99 13.93 -3.18
C SER A 48 25.40 12.58 -2.57
N LYS A 49 24.71 11.50 -2.94
CA LYS A 49 24.97 10.13 -2.47
C LYS A 49 24.76 9.88 -0.98
N LYS A 50 23.98 10.72 -0.32
CA LYS A 50 23.55 10.46 1.05
C LYS A 50 22.30 9.57 1.05
N HIS A 51 22.27 8.62 1.97
CA HIS A 51 21.13 7.71 2.14
C HIS A 51 20.34 8.06 3.40
N ALA A 52 19.04 7.80 3.34
CA ALA A 52 18.14 7.86 4.49
C ALA A 52 17.07 6.78 4.38
N VAL A 53 16.55 6.35 5.51
CA VAL A 53 15.44 5.39 5.58
C VAL A 53 14.23 6.07 6.19
N GLY A 54 13.10 5.99 5.49
CA GLY A 54 11.79 6.38 6.00
C GLY A 54 10.97 5.15 6.36
N PHE A 55 10.13 5.28 7.37
CA PHE A 55 9.21 4.23 7.82
C PHE A 55 7.79 4.77 7.93
N GLY A 56 6.83 3.99 7.47
CA GLY A 56 5.40 4.26 7.64
C GLY A 56 4.67 3.00 8.06
N SER A 57 3.66 3.17 8.90
CA SER A 57 2.81 2.08 9.36
C SER A 57 1.36 2.54 9.47
N MET A 58 0.44 1.69 9.02
CA MET A 58 -0.99 1.94 9.16
C MET A 58 -1.78 0.62 9.13
N PRO A 59 -2.98 0.59 9.71
CA PRO A 59 -3.88 -0.56 9.54
C PRO A 59 -4.27 -0.73 8.07
N LEU A 60 -4.38 -1.98 7.62
CA LEU A 60 -4.87 -2.29 6.28
C LEU A 60 -6.28 -1.73 6.03
N GLY A 61 -7.13 -1.76 7.06
CA GLY A 61 -8.43 -1.10 7.03
C GLY A 61 -9.42 -1.66 6.02
N ASN A 62 -9.34 -2.96 5.68
CA ASN A 62 -10.21 -3.58 4.67
C ASN A 62 -11.71 -3.41 4.97
N ILE A 63 -12.12 -3.38 6.23
CA ILE A 63 -13.52 -3.16 6.62
C ILE A 63 -13.99 -1.75 6.27
N TRP A 64 -13.09 -0.77 6.34
CA TRP A 64 -13.36 0.62 5.99
C TRP A 64 -13.25 0.88 4.50
N ALA A 65 -12.15 0.45 3.92
CA ALA A 65 -11.82 0.72 2.53
C ALA A 65 -12.69 -0.08 1.56
N TRP A 66 -13.03 -1.29 1.96
CA TRP A 66 -13.78 -2.21 1.11
C TRP A 66 -14.84 -2.97 1.93
N PRO A 67 -15.96 -2.34 2.23
CA PRO A 67 -16.95 -2.85 3.20
C PRO A 67 -17.71 -4.11 2.77
N GLY A 68 -17.30 -4.78 1.68
CA GLY A 68 -17.85 -6.07 1.29
C GLY A 68 -19.23 -6.00 0.66
N ALA A 69 -19.56 -4.90 0.04
CA ALA A 69 -20.65 -4.85 -0.92
C ALA A 69 -20.32 -5.73 -2.13
N ASN A 70 -21.32 -6.21 -2.86
CA ASN A 70 -21.15 -6.92 -4.14
C ASN A 70 -20.46 -8.31 -4.07
N GLY A 71 -20.59 -9.03 -2.94
CA GLY A 71 -20.15 -10.43 -2.86
C GLY A 71 -18.67 -10.64 -2.56
N VAL A 72 -17.95 -9.60 -2.15
CA VAL A 72 -16.58 -9.72 -1.65
C VAL A 72 -16.60 -9.94 -0.15
N THR A 73 -16.03 -11.05 0.32
CA THR A 73 -15.89 -11.31 1.76
C THR A 73 -14.77 -10.48 2.38
N PRO A 74 -14.78 -10.23 3.71
CA PRO A 74 -13.67 -9.54 4.38
C PRO A 74 -12.31 -10.20 4.13
N GLU A 75 -12.26 -11.52 4.11
CA GLU A 75 -11.05 -12.31 3.88
C GLU A 75 -10.54 -12.14 2.44
N GLN A 76 -11.44 -12.14 1.46
CA GLN A 76 -11.10 -11.88 0.05
C GLN A 76 -10.59 -10.44 -0.12
N ALA A 77 -11.25 -9.47 0.50
CA ALA A 77 -10.83 -8.08 0.48
C ALA A 77 -9.43 -7.92 1.10
N GLU A 78 -9.18 -8.53 2.26
CA GLU A 78 -7.87 -8.48 2.91
C GLU A 78 -6.79 -9.08 2.03
N ALA A 79 -7.00 -10.26 1.48
CA ALA A 79 -6.03 -10.94 0.62
C ALA A 79 -5.71 -10.11 -0.64
N ALA A 80 -6.72 -9.53 -1.27
CA ALA A 80 -6.54 -8.68 -2.43
C ALA A 80 -5.81 -7.38 -2.10
N MET A 81 -6.12 -6.74 -0.98
CA MET A 81 -5.46 -5.52 -0.55
C MET A 81 -3.99 -5.76 -0.17
N VAL A 82 -3.67 -6.90 0.43
CA VAL A 82 -2.28 -7.32 0.70
C VAL A 82 -1.51 -7.49 -0.61
N ASP A 83 -2.07 -8.19 -1.58
CA ASP A 83 -1.45 -8.37 -2.91
C ASP A 83 -1.25 -7.02 -3.61
N TYR A 84 -2.26 -6.17 -3.57
CA TYR A 84 -2.18 -4.82 -4.13
C TYR A 84 -1.05 -3.99 -3.48
N ALA A 85 -0.98 -3.97 -2.17
CA ALA A 85 0.06 -3.26 -1.43
C ALA A 85 1.47 -3.77 -1.79
N GLN A 86 1.65 -5.08 -1.91
CA GLN A 86 2.92 -5.68 -2.33
C GLN A 86 3.31 -5.25 -3.75
N ARG A 87 2.35 -5.17 -4.66
CA ARG A 87 2.59 -4.70 -6.04
C ARG A 87 2.95 -3.23 -6.09
N VAL A 88 2.29 -2.38 -5.30
CA VAL A 88 2.60 -0.95 -5.20
C VAL A 88 4.02 -0.74 -4.67
N VAL A 89 4.43 -1.50 -3.65
CA VAL A 89 5.80 -1.43 -3.12
C VAL A 89 6.81 -1.90 -4.16
N GLY A 90 6.53 -2.98 -4.89
CA GLY A 90 7.38 -3.45 -5.98
C GLY A 90 7.54 -2.43 -7.11
N LEU A 91 6.45 -1.78 -7.50
CA LEU A 91 6.46 -0.68 -8.48
C LEU A 91 7.32 0.48 -7.97
N THR A 92 7.17 0.84 -6.71
CA THR A 92 7.93 1.92 -6.06
C THR A 92 9.43 1.62 -6.05
N GLU A 93 9.81 0.41 -5.68
CA GLU A 93 11.22 -0.03 -5.68
C GLU A 93 11.83 0.01 -7.08
N GLY A 94 11.06 -0.32 -8.09
CA GLY A 94 11.51 -0.32 -9.50
C GLY A 94 11.66 1.06 -10.11
N PHE A 95 11.17 2.11 -9.46
CA PHE A 95 11.23 3.47 -9.99
C PHE A 95 12.60 4.12 -9.71
N GLN A 96 13.35 4.43 -10.77
CA GLN A 96 14.77 4.79 -10.68
C GLN A 96 15.07 6.28 -10.88
N ASP A 97 14.07 7.10 -11.22
CA ASP A 97 14.30 8.52 -11.49
C ASP A 97 14.42 9.33 -10.20
N PHE A 98 15.23 10.40 -10.28
CA PHE A 98 15.28 11.41 -9.22
C PHE A 98 14.12 12.37 -9.34
N GLY A 99 13.58 12.78 -8.21
CA GLY A 99 12.54 13.79 -8.13
C GLY A 99 12.19 14.17 -6.69
N HIS A 100 11.35 15.17 -6.56
CA HIS A 100 10.76 15.48 -5.26
C HIS A 100 9.82 14.32 -4.84
N PRO A 101 9.79 13.91 -3.56
CA PRO A 101 8.95 12.79 -3.10
C PRO A 101 7.49 12.87 -3.57
N MET A 102 6.89 14.06 -3.55
CA MET A 102 5.51 14.24 -4.01
C MET A 102 5.36 14.02 -5.51
N GLU A 103 6.35 14.43 -6.30
CA GLU A 103 6.36 14.22 -7.76
C GLU A 103 6.52 12.74 -8.10
N LEU A 104 7.37 12.02 -7.36
CA LEU A 104 7.53 10.57 -7.50
C LEU A 104 6.22 9.85 -7.20
N MET A 105 5.58 10.19 -6.10
CA MET A 105 4.29 9.59 -5.71
C MET A 105 3.20 9.88 -6.75
N PHE A 106 3.12 11.10 -7.25
CA PHE A 106 2.17 11.46 -8.29
C PHE A 106 2.41 10.66 -9.58
N THR A 107 3.65 10.52 -9.99
CA THR A 107 4.01 9.74 -11.18
C THR A 107 3.66 8.27 -11.02
N LEU A 108 3.98 7.68 -9.86
CA LEU A 108 3.66 6.29 -9.55
C LEU A 108 2.15 6.02 -9.50
N SER A 109 1.36 7.00 -9.04
CA SER A 109 -0.09 6.86 -8.92
C SER A 109 -0.80 6.59 -10.25
N ALA A 110 -0.20 6.98 -11.37
CA ALA A 110 -0.73 6.70 -12.70
C ALA A 110 -0.85 5.19 -13.02
N GLU A 111 -0.04 4.35 -12.35
CA GLU A 111 -0.05 2.90 -12.52
C GLU A 111 -0.97 2.15 -11.55
N TYR A 112 -1.51 2.83 -10.55
CA TYR A 112 -2.27 2.16 -9.49
C TYR A 112 -3.56 1.51 -9.98
N GLU A 113 -4.27 2.14 -10.89
CA GLU A 113 -5.47 1.55 -11.50
C GLU A 113 -5.17 0.24 -12.24
N HIS A 114 -4.05 0.21 -12.96
CA HIS A 114 -3.61 -0.99 -13.67
C HIS A 114 -3.29 -2.12 -12.67
N LEU A 115 -2.58 -1.82 -11.59
CA LEU A 115 -2.28 -2.80 -10.53
C LEU A 115 -3.56 -3.33 -9.87
N ALA A 116 -4.54 -2.46 -9.63
CA ALA A 116 -5.83 -2.86 -9.06
C ALA A 116 -6.57 -3.84 -9.99
N LYS A 117 -6.52 -3.63 -11.29
CA LYS A 117 -7.10 -4.55 -12.29
C LYS A 117 -6.40 -5.91 -12.30
N LEU A 118 -5.08 -5.94 -12.23
CA LEU A 118 -4.31 -7.19 -12.16
C LEU A 118 -4.68 -8.01 -10.91
N VAL A 119 -4.83 -7.35 -9.78
CA VAL A 119 -5.25 -8.00 -8.53
C VAL A 119 -6.68 -8.54 -8.65
N ARG A 120 -7.60 -7.76 -9.23
CA ARG A 120 -8.95 -8.19 -9.51
C ARG A 120 -8.98 -9.49 -10.32
N GLU A 121 -8.21 -9.54 -11.40
CA GLU A 121 -8.14 -10.72 -12.29
C GLU A 121 -7.58 -11.94 -11.55
N LYS A 122 -6.48 -11.76 -10.82
CA LYS A 122 -5.83 -12.83 -10.06
C LYS A 122 -6.75 -13.43 -9.01
N HIS A 123 -7.46 -12.60 -8.27
CA HIS A 123 -8.36 -13.02 -7.20
C HIS A 123 -9.78 -13.29 -7.67
N LYS A 124 -10.06 -13.13 -8.96
CA LYS A 124 -11.39 -13.34 -9.58
C LYS A 124 -12.49 -12.56 -8.88
N LEU A 125 -12.22 -11.29 -8.61
CA LEU A 125 -13.13 -10.42 -7.89
C LEU A 125 -14.12 -9.72 -8.83
N PRO A 126 -15.35 -9.39 -8.37
CA PRO A 126 -16.34 -8.69 -9.18
C PRO A 126 -15.97 -7.24 -9.46
N GLU A 127 -15.14 -6.64 -8.62
CA GLU A 127 -14.69 -5.26 -8.72
C GLU A 127 -13.20 -5.12 -8.39
N PRO A 128 -12.50 -4.09 -8.90
CA PRO A 128 -11.10 -3.85 -8.58
C PRO A 128 -10.93 -3.41 -7.13
N VAL A 129 -9.70 -3.54 -6.61
CA VAL A 129 -9.34 -2.97 -5.31
C VAL A 129 -9.58 -1.47 -5.34
N PRO A 130 -10.31 -0.91 -4.36
CA PRO A 130 -10.51 0.52 -4.30
C PRO A 130 -9.19 1.29 -4.19
N GLU A 131 -9.07 2.36 -4.96
CA GLU A 131 -7.99 3.33 -4.80
C GLU A 131 -8.34 4.26 -3.64
N LEU A 132 -7.52 4.28 -2.61
CA LEU A 132 -7.70 5.13 -1.43
C LEU A 132 -6.51 6.04 -1.26
#